data_8b4552dfd98b95041263293f7ec445d2
#
_entry.id   8b4552dfd98b95041263293f7ec445d2
#
_cell.length_a   1.000
_cell.length_b   1.000
_cell.length_c   1.000
_cell.angle_alpha   90.00
_cell.angle_beta   90.00
_cell.angle_gamma   90.00
#
_symmetry.space_group_name_H-M   'P 1'
#
loop_
_entity.id
_entity.type
_entity.pdbx_description
1 polymer ?
#
loop_
_entity_poly.entity_id
_entity_poly.type
_entity_poly.pdbx_seq_one_letter_code
_entity_poly.pdbx_strand_id
1 'polypeptide(L)'
;MGALSGDTSASSTSPTSQESSGIISASVDAFEAFFWRYERDILGYLWRLTGDEQTAYDLSQETFVRAWQRFETLQHYEQPRAWLFRVASNLGINHLRGRSRRGEHTAATEDIQNIVALGADPAHRLAENDAIHRILGDLPPKQRAAVVLCDVYGLTSAEAAAALGLSHGSLKMSLWRGRERFRQEYQREGGAE
;
A
#
# COMPACT_ATOMS: atom_id res chain seq x y z
N MET A 1 -47.67 6.31 57.28
CA MET A 1 -46.48 7.07 57.65
C MET A 1 -45.30 6.26 57.14
N GLY A 2 -44.47 6.66 56.28
CA GLY A 2 -44.16 7.85 55.54
C GLY A 2 -43.38 7.42 54.32
N ALA A 3 -43.73 7.99 53.22
CA ALA A 3 -43.02 7.78 51.94
C ALA A 3 -41.63 8.40 51.97
N LEU A 4 -40.66 7.80 51.29
CA LEU A 4 -39.52 8.52 50.76
C LEU A 4 -39.25 7.98 49.34
N SER A 5 -39.72 8.75 48.39
CA SER A 5 -39.33 8.71 46.96
C SER A 5 -37.86 9.08 46.84
N GLY A 6 -37.07 8.17 46.30
CA GLY A 6 -35.70 8.42 45.85
C GLY A 6 -35.71 8.59 44.32
N ASP A 7 -35.73 9.83 43.89
CA ASP A 7 -35.60 10.22 42.51
C ASP A 7 -34.13 10.08 42.10
N THR A 8 -33.81 9.08 41.32
CA THR A 8 -32.46 8.90 40.75
C THR A 8 -32.49 9.42 39.30
N SER A 9 -32.35 10.75 39.17
CA SER A 9 -32.12 11.42 37.90
C SER A 9 -30.75 11.00 37.37
N ALA A 10 -30.72 10.06 36.44
CA ALA A 10 -29.56 9.78 35.63
C ALA A 10 -29.34 10.94 34.64
N SER A 11 -28.43 11.84 34.98
CA SER A 11 -27.98 12.91 34.09
C SER A 11 -27.18 12.26 32.95
N SER A 12 -27.83 12.06 31.81
CA SER A 12 -27.14 11.77 30.54
C SER A 12 -26.53 13.10 30.06
N THR A 13 -25.25 13.31 30.42
CA THR A 13 -24.47 14.43 29.93
C THR A 13 -24.08 14.16 28.49
N SER A 14 -24.74 14.75 27.53
CA SER A 14 -24.29 14.77 26.13
C SER A 14 -23.01 15.59 26.08
N PRO A 15 -21.96 15.11 25.31
CA PRO A 15 -20.70 15.82 25.24
C PRO A 15 -20.92 17.23 24.64
N THR A 16 -20.32 18.22 25.29
CA THR A 16 -20.41 19.64 24.88
C THR A 16 -19.74 19.81 23.51
N SER A 17 -20.29 20.69 22.66
CA SER A 17 -19.77 20.95 21.28
C SER A 17 -18.25 21.26 21.22
N GLN A 18 -17.67 21.78 22.29
CA GLN A 18 -16.24 22.04 22.39
C GLN A 18 -15.42 20.77 22.60
N GLU A 19 -15.91 19.80 23.37
CA GLU A 19 -15.25 18.50 23.57
C GLU A 19 -15.26 17.67 22.27
N SER A 20 -16.38 17.69 21.54
CA SER A 20 -16.48 17.03 20.23
C SER A 20 -15.53 17.64 19.20
N SER A 21 -15.38 18.96 19.18
CA SER A 21 -14.45 19.66 18.27
C SER A 21 -12.97 19.33 18.60
N GLY A 22 -12.61 19.24 19.88
CA GLY A 22 -11.27 18.85 20.31
C GLY A 22 -10.91 17.41 19.96
N ILE A 23 -11.84 16.47 20.10
CA ILE A 23 -11.65 15.06 19.75
C ILE A 23 -11.48 14.90 18.23
N ILE A 24 -12.27 15.59 17.42
CA ILE A 24 -12.16 15.55 15.97
C ILE A 24 -10.82 16.13 15.52
N SER A 25 -10.36 17.25 16.08
CA SER A 25 -9.06 17.83 15.76
C SER A 25 -7.91 16.87 16.08
N ALA A 26 -7.88 16.27 17.26
CA ALA A 26 -6.86 15.31 17.67
C ALA A 26 -6.85 14.06 16.76
N SER A 27 -8.01 13.61 16.30
CA SER A 27 -8.12 12.47 15.38
C SER A 27 -7.58 12.82 13.97
N VAL A 28 -7.84 14.04 13.50
CA VAL A 28 -7.30 14.53 12.22
C VAL A 28 -5.78 14.65 12.28
N ASP A 29 -5.23 15.28 13.32
CA ASP A 29 -3.78 15.45 13.49
C ASP A 29 -3.06 14.09 13.58
N ALA A 30 -3.65 13.13 14.31
CA ALA A 30 -3.12 11.77 14.40
C ALA A 30 -3.15 11.03 13.05
N PHE A 31 -4.21 11.20 12.26
CA PHE A 31 -4.28 10.61 10.93
C PHE A 31 -3.32 11.28 9.96
N GLU A 32 -3.14 12.59 10.03
CA GLU A 32 -2.16 13.30 9.21
C GLU A 32 -0.74 12.77 9.43
N ALA A 33 -0.33 12.59 10.68
CA ALA A 33 0.95 11.98 11.03
C ALA A 33 1.06 10.54 10.51
N PHE A 34 -0.03 9.77 10.59
CA PHE A 34 -0.11 8.43 10.04
C PHE A 34 0.01 8.43 8.51
N PHE A 35 -0.68 9.33 7.81
CA PHE A 35 -0.62 9.49 6.36
C PHE A 35 0.81 9.78 5.91
N TRP A 36 1.47 10.80 6.43
CA TRP A 36 2.83 11.18 6.06
C TRP A 36 3.87 10.09 6.34
N ARG A 37 3.61 9.25 7.34
CA ARG A 37 4.49 8.11 7.66
C ARG A 37 4.48 7.03 6.60
N TYR A 38 3.35 6.78 5.94
CA TYR A 38 3.17 5.63 5.05
C TYR A 38 2.89 5.99 3.59
N GLU A 39 2.57 7.25 3.29
CA GLU A 39 2.16 7.70 1.96
C GLU A 39 3.18 7.32 0.88
N ARG A 40 4.45 7.64 1.12
CA ARG A 40 5.55 7.36 0.18
C ARG A 40 5.72 5.87 -0.11
N ASP A 41 5.60 5.02 0.92
CA ASP A 41 5.72 3.57 0.78
C ASP A 41 4.55 3.00 -0.05
N ILE A 42 3.32 3.45 0.24
CA ILE A 42 2.12 2.97 -0.45
C ILE A 42 2.07 3.45 -1.89
N LEU A 43 2.36 4.72 -2.16
CA LEU A 43 2.43 5.27 -3.51
C LEU A 43 3.51 4.56 -4.32
N GLY A 44 4.72 4.44 -3.79
CA GLY A 44 5.83 3.76 -4.46
C GLY A 44 5.59 2.28 -4.70
N TYR A 45 4.86 1.60 -3.79
CA TYR A 45 4.42 0.23 -3.99
C TYR A 45 3.43 0.10 -5.15
N LEU A 46 2.39 0.93 -5.13
CA LEU A 46 1.35 0.92 -6.15
C LEU A 46 1.91 1.27 -7.54
N TRP A 47 2.83 2.21 -7.61
CA TRP A 47 3.52 2.53 -8.84
C TRP A 47 4.30 1.32 -9.41
N ARG A 48 5.11 0.65 -8.58
CA ARG A 48 5.81 -0.57 -9.00
C ARG A 48 4.87 -1.72 -9.37
N LEU A 49 3.69 -1.75 -8.77
CA LEU A 49 2.69 -2.77 -9.04
C LEU A 49 1.91 -2.50 -10.32
N THR A 50 1.54 -1.25 -10.60
CA THR A 50 0.67 -0.87 -11.73
C THR A 50 1.45 -0.48 -12.98
N GLY A 51 2.65 0.08 -12.82
CA GLY A 51 3.46 0.63 -13.89
C GLY A 51 2.93 1.95 -14.45
N ASP A 52 1.99 2.60 -13.76
CA ASP A 52 1.34 3.84 -14.18
C ASP A 52 1.18 4.77 -12.97
N GLU A 53 1.74 5.98 -13.09
CA GLU A 53 1.82 6.94 -11.99
C GLU A 53 0.44 7.45 -11.56
N GLN A 54 -0.39 7.81 -12.53
CA GLN A 54 -1.74 8.32 -12.25
C GLN A 54 -2.59 7.26 -11.55
N THR A 55 -2.56 6.02 -12.06
CA THR A 55 -3.23 4.89 -11.41
C THR A 55 -2.71 4.65 -9.99
N ALA A 56 -1.40 4.72 -9.79
CA ALA A 56 -0.80 4.54 -8.47
C ALA A 56 -1.26 5.62 -7.49
N TYR A 57 -1.30 6.87 -7.95
CA TYR A 57 -1.80 7.99 -7.15
C TYR A 57 -3.27 7.79 -6.74
N ASP A 58 -4.15 7.50 -7.71
CA ASP A 58 -5.58 7.29 -7.46
C ASP A 58 -5.83 6.14 -6.47
N LEU A 59 -5.12 5.01 -6.65
CA LEU A 59 -5.24 3.86 -5.75
C LEU A 59 -4.62 4.12 -4.37
N SER A 60 -3.59 4.96 -4.30
CA SER A 60 -3.02 5.42 -3.02
C SER A 60 -4.04 6.26 -2.25
N GLN A 61 -4.66 7.22 -2.91
CA GLN A 61 -5.74 8.02 -2.31
C GLN A 61 -6.87 7.11 -1.79
N GLU A 62 -7.33 6.17 -2.59
CA GLU A 62 -8.38 5.23 -2.16
C GLU A 62 -7.94 4.37 -0.97
N THR A 63 -6.66 3.97 -0.92
CA THR A 63 -6.10 3.24 0.22
C THR A 63 -6.19 4.06 1.50
N PHE A 64 -5.82 5.35 1.46
CA PHE A 64 -5.88 6.23 2.63
C PHE A 64 -7.28 6.66 2.99
N VAL A 65 -8.21 6.80 2.04
CA VAL A 65 -9.65 6.99 2.35
C VAL A 65 -10.17 5.80 3.16
N ARG A 66 -9.84 4.57 2.78
CA ARG A 66 -10.21 3.37 3.54
C ARG A 66 -9.54 3.30 4.91
N ALA A 67 -8.30 3.79 5.01
CA ALA A 67 -7.60 3.91 6.28
C ALA A 67 -8.27 4.91 7.20
N TRP A 68 -8.65 6.08 6.70
CA TRP A 68 -9.40 7.09 7.44
C TRP A 68 -10.71 6.55 8.01
N GLN A 69 -11.51 5.87 7.17
CA GLN A 69 -12.79 5.27 7.58
C GLN A 69 -12.66 4.24 8.71
N ARG A 70 -11.48 3.71 8.95
CA ARG A 70 -11.19 2.70 9.99
C ARG A 70 -10.14 3.16 11.00
N PHE A 71 -9.80 4.44 10.99
CA PHE A 71 -8.63 4.94 11.70
C PHE A 71 -8.73 4.72 13.22
N GLU A 72 -9.90 4.87 13.81
CA GLU A 72 -10.13 4.60 15.23
C GLU A 72 -9.67 3.19 15.65
N THR A 73 -9.88 2.21 14.79
CA THR A 73 -9.43 0.83 15.04
C THR A 73 -7.99 0.62 14.57
N LEU A 74 -7.64 1.17 13.41
CA LEU A 74 -6.37 0.95 12.74
C LEU A 74 -5.17 1.50 13.53
N GLN A 75 -5.33 2.63 14.22
CA GLN A 75 -4.29 3.23 15.06
C GLN A 75 -3.82 2.31 16.19
N HIS A 76 -4.65 1.35 16.60
CA HIS A 76 -4.36 0.39 17.66
C HIS A 76 -3.83 -0.97 17.15
N TYR A 77 -3.67 -1.12 15.83
CA TYR A 77 -3.10 -2.35 15.27
C TYR A 77 -1.60 -2.43 15.58
N GLU A 78 -1.12 -3.61 15.91
CA GLU A 78 0.31 -3.87 16.05
C GLU A 78 1.07 -3.63 14.73
N GLN A 79 0.42 -3.89 13.60
CA GLN A 79 1.02 -3.79 12.27
C GLN A 79 0.13 -3.03 11.28
N PRO A 80 -0.08 -1.72 11.46
CA PRO A 80 -0.91 -0.93 10.54
C PRO A 80 -0.32 -0.86 9.12
N ARG A 81 1.01 -0.94 8.98
CA ARG A 81 1.71 -1.00 7.71
C ARG A 81 1.29 -2.22 6.88
N ALA A 82 1.22 -3.40 7.48
CA ALA A 82 0.80 -4.62 6.79
C ALA A 82 -0.66 -4.53 6.31
N TRP A 83 -1.53 -3.90 7.09
CA TRP A 83 -2.92 -3.64 6.69
C TRP A 83 -3.00 -2.69 5.49
N LEU A 84 -2.21 -1.60 5.46
CA LEU A 84 -2.14 -0.69 4.31
C LEU A 84 -1.70 -1.41 3.05
N PHE A 85 -0.62 -2.20 3.11
CA PHE A 85 -0.17 -3.00 1.96
C PHE A 85 -1.21 -4.03 1.50
N ARG A 86 -1.99 -4.58 2.40
CA ARG A 86 -3.12 -5.47 2.06
C ARG A 86 -4.19 -4.74 1.27
N VAL A 87 -4.61 -3.54 1.70
CA VAL A 87 -5.60 -2.73 0.99
C VAL A 87 -5.08 -2.33 -0.37
N ALA A 88 -3.86 -1.78 -0.44
CA ALA A 88 -3.21 -1.36 -1.67
C ALA A 88 -3.04 -2.52 -2.67
N SER A 89 -2.61 -3.71 -2.19
CA SER A 89 -2.47 -4.91 -3.02
C SER A 89 -3.80 -5.34 -3.63
N ASN A 90 -4.87 -5.34 -2.84
CA ASN A 90 -6.20 -5.71 -3.31
C ASN A 90 -6.68 -4.75 -4.41
N LEU A 91 -6.51 -3.44 -4.19
CA LEU A 91 -6.88 -2.42 -5.16
C LEU A 91 -6.05 -2.56 -6.46
N GLY A 92 -4.73 -2.60 -6.35
CA GLY A 92 -3.82 -2.69 -7.50
C GLY A 92 -4.01 -3.96 -8.32
N ILE A 93 -4.10 -5.14 -7.66
CA ILE A 93 -4.31 -6.41 -8.36
C ILE A 93 -5.68 -6.45 -9.05
N ASN A 94 -6.73 -5.92 -8.42
CA ASN A 94 -8.06 -5.84 -9.03
C ASN A 94 -8.08 -4.89 -10.22
N HIS A 95 -7.40 -3.75 -10.14
CA HIS A 95 -7.23 -2.82 -11.25
C HIS A 95 -6.57 -3.53 -12.45
N LEU A 96 -5.42 -4.18 -12.23
CA LEU A 96 -4.69 -4.89 -13.28
C LEU A 96 -5.50 -6.02 -13.92
N ARG A 97 -6.26 -6.76 -13.13
CA ARG A 97 -7.18 -7.79 -13.65
C ARG A 97 -8.31 -7.18 -14.48
N GLY A 98 -8.83 -6.03 -14.08
CA GLY A 98 -9.83 -5.27 -14.84
C GLY A 98 -9.29 -4.85 -16.20
N ARG A 99 -8.10 -4.29 -16.25
CA ARG A 99 -7.40 -3.89 -17.51
C ARG A 99 -7.16 -5.09 -18.43
N SER A 100 -6.61 -6.18 -17.89
CA SER A 100 -6.37 -7.41 -18.68
C SER A 100 -7.65 -7.95 -19.32
N ARG A 101 -8.80 -7.88 -18.62
CA ARG A 101 -10.09 -8.30 -19.18
C ARG A 101 -10.61 -7.39 -20.30
N ARG A 102 -10.23 -6.10 -20.29
CA ARG A 102 -10.58 -5.14 -21.35
C ARG A 102 -9.61 -5.18 -22.52
N GLY A 103 -8.55 -5.99 -22.46
CA GLY A 103 -7.53 -6.08 -23.52
C GLY A 103 -6.56 -4.88 -23.55
N GLU A 104 -6.56 -4.06 -22.51
CA GLU A 104 -5.66 -2.92 -22.35
C GLU A 104 -4.28 -3.41 -21.89
N HIS A 105 -3.30 -3.45 -22.79
CA HIS A 105 -1.92 -3.75 -22.42
C HIS A 105 -1.24 -2.47 -21.96
N THR A 106 -0.49 -2.53 -20.87
CA THR A 106 0.29 -1.39 -20.37
C THR A 106 1.49 -1.20 -21.27
N ALA A 107 1.49 -0.17 -22.10
CA ALA A 107 2.74 0.44 -22.52
C ALA A 107 3.29 1.18 -21.29
N ALA A 108 4.55 0.93 -20.93
CA ALA A 108 5.22 1.68 -19.86
C ALA A 108 5.15 3.17 -20.22
N THR A 109 4.56 3.98 -19.35
CA THR A 109 4.49 5.43 -19.56
C THR A 109 5.85 6.02 -19.23
N GLU A 110 6.44 6.70 -20.19
CA GLU A 110 7.79 7.32 -20.15
C GLU A 110 7.83 8.62 -19.35
N ASP A 111 7.26 8.71 -18.17
CA ASP A 111 7.43 9.92 -17.35
C ASP A 111 7.76 9.56 -15.90
N ILE A 112 9.07 9.41 -15.66
CA ILE A 112 9.59 9.20 -14.32
C ILE A 112 10.60 10.29 -13.97
N GLN A 113 10.12 11.41 -13.49
CA GLN A 113 10.96 12.37 -12.77
C GLN A 113 10.45 12.51 -11.34
N ASN A 114 11.29 12.10 -10.38
CA ASN A 114 11.21 12.37 -8.94
C ASN A 114 10.55 11.33 -8.00
N ILE A 115 11.08 10.10 -7.96
CA ILE A 115 11.09 9.39 -6.68
C ILE A 115 12.55 9.14 -6.30
N VAL A 116 13.01 9.91 -5.32
CA VAL A 116 14.39 10.06 -4.85
C VAL A 116 15.04 8.74 -4.51
N ALA A 117 16.12 8.41 -5.22
CA ALA A 117 17.14 7.47 -4.78
C ALA A 117 18.42 8.24 -4.43
N LEU A 118 18.93 8.05 -3.23
CA LEU A 118 20.16 8.63 -2.74
C LEU A 118 21.38 7.80 -3.20
N GLY A 119 22.29 8.39 -3.91
CA GLY A 119 23.70 7.97 -4.07
C GLY A 119 24.05 7.11 -5.30
N ALA A 120 24.28 7.64 -6.50
CA ALA A 120 25.07 7.23 -7.69
C ALA A 120 24.75 8.14 -8.89
N ASP A 121 25.42 8.02 -10.05
CA ASP A 121 25.19 8.89 -11.21
C ASP A 121 23.70 8.92 -11.63
N PRO A 122 23.06 10.11 -11.72
CA PRO A 122 21.63 10.21 -11.99
C PRO A 122 21.18 9.57 -13.31
N ALA A 123 22.00 9.64 -14.36
CA ALA A 123 21.65 9.10 -15.67
C ALA A 123 21.67 7.57 -15.71
N HIS A 124 22.66 6.95 -15.07
CA HIS A 124 22.75 5.48 -14.99
C HIS A 124 21.61 4.88 -14.14
N ARG A 125 21.20 5.60 -13.09
CA ARG A 125 20.09 5.17 -12.23
C ARG A 125 18.72 5.30 -12.89
N LEU A 126 18.52 6.34 -13.70
CA LEU A 126 17.29 6.48 -14.49
C LEU A 126 17.13 5.28 -15.41
N ALA A 127 18.15 4.94 -16.20
CA ALA A 127 18.10 3.80 -17.11
C ALA A 127 17.90 2.46 -16.36
N GLU A 128 18.56 2.26 -15.21
CA GLU A 128 18.42 1.05 -14.40
C GLU A 128 17.03 0.95 -13.75
N ASN A 129 16.49 2.07 -13.25
CA ASN A 129 15.13 2.12 -12.73
C ASN A 129 14.09 1.81 -13.81
N ASP A 130 14.27 2.32 -15.02
CA ASP A 130 13.38 2.07 -16.16
C ASP A 130 13.42 0.59 -16.57
N ALA A 131 14.60 -0.04 -16.59
CA ALA A 131 14.75 -1.46 -16.84
C ALA A 131 14.03 -2.29 -15.77
N ILE A 132 14.25 -1.99 -14.49
CA ILE A 132 13.58 -2.66 -13.36
C ILE A 132 12.06 -2.53 -13.48
N HIS A 133 11.54 -1.34 -13.82
CA HIS A 133 10.11 -1.12 -13.99
C HIS A 133 9.52 -1.93 -15.15
N ARG A 134 10.20 -1.97 -16.29
CA ARG A 134 9.77 -2.78 -17.45
C ARG A 134 9.71 -4.26 -17.06
N ILE A 135 10.78 -4.78 -16.48
CA ILE A 135 10.88 -6.18 -16.06
C ILE A 135 9.79 -6.53 -15.03
N LEU A 136 9.55 -5.65 -14.04
CA LEU A 136 8.45 -5.82 -13.11
C LEU A 136 7.10 -5.82 -13.85
N GLY A 137 6.96 -5.02 -14.91
CA GLY A 137 5.78 -4.94 -15.77
C GLY A 137 5.40 -6.27 -16.41
N ASP A 138 6.37 -7.09 -16.78
CA ASP A 138 6.19 -8.39 -17.42
C ASP A 138 5.84 -9.53 -16.45
N LEU A 139 5.98 -9.29 -15.15
CA LEU A 139 5.60 -10.27 -14.15
C LEU A 139 4.07 -10.32 -13.97
N PRO A 140 3.48 -11.52 -13.83
CA PRO A 140 2.10 -11.65 -13.42
C PRO A 140 1.82 -10.86 -12.13
N PRO A 141 0.68 -10.17 -11.99
CA PRO A 141 0.44 -9.20 -10.90
C PRO A 141 0.71 -9.74 -9.50
N LYS A 142 0.36 -10.99 -9.20
CA LYS A 142 0.63 -11.60 -7.89
C LYS A 142 2.10 -11.90 -7.65
N GLN A 143 2.86 -12.26 -8.70
CA GLN A 143 4.30 -12.49 -8.60
C GLN A 143 5.03 -11.17 -8.41
N ARG A 144 4.66 -10.15 -9.18
CA ARG A 144 5.16 -8.77 -9.04
C ARG A 144 4.93 -8.24 -7.62
N ALA A 145 3.68 -8.33 -7.13
CA ALA A 145 3.35 -7.90 -5.78
C ALA A 145 4.17 -8.63 -4.71
N ALA A 146 4.37 -9.95 -4.83
CA ALA A 146 5.17 -10.74 -3.89
C ALA A 146 6.64 -10.28 -3.86
N VAL A 147 7.26 -10.09 -5.02
CA VAL A 147 8.65 -9.60 -5.15
C VAL A 147 8.75 -8.19 -4.55
N VAL A 148 7.89 -7.27 -4.94
CA VAL A 148 7.97 -5.88 -4.46
C VAL A 148 7.76 -5.80 -2.95
N LEU A 149 6.78 -6.50 -2.37
CA LEU A 149 6.54 -6.50 -0.94
C LEU A 149 7.72 -7.06 -0.13
N CYS A 150 8.29 -8.17 -0.57
CA CYS A 150 9.38 -8.83 0.16
C CYS A 150 10.75 -8.19 -0.08
N ASP A 151 11.09 -7.90 -1.34
CA ASP A 151 12.45 -7.53 -1.73
C ASP A 151 12.68 -6.01 -1.68
N VAL A 152 11.64 -5.19 -1.90
CA VAL A 152 11.75 -3.73 -1.86
C VAL A 152 11.28 -3.18 -0.51
N TYR A 153 10.13 -3.66 -0.01
CA TYR A 153 9.54 -3.13 1.23
C TYR A 153 9.86 -3.96 2.48
N GLY A 154 10.58 -5.07 2.32
CA GLY A 154 11.09 -5.87 3.43
C GLY A 154 10.01 -6.55 4.28
N LEU A 155 8.81 -6.80 3.71
CA LEU A 155 7.81 -7.58 4.42
C LEU A 155 8.28 -9.02 4.61
N THR A 156 8.02 -9.56 5.78
CA THR A 156 8.21 -10.98 6.03
C THR A 156 7.28 -11.82 5.15
N SER A 157 7.64 -13.08 4.91
CA SER A 157 6.77 -13.98 4.15
C SER A 157 5.38 -14.14 4.74
N ALA A 158 5.23 -14.02 6.06
CA ALA A 158 3.92 -14.08 6.72
C ALA A 158 3.09 -12.84 6.42
N GLU A 159 3.68 -11.64 6.55
CA GLU A 159 3.03 -10.37 6.25
C GLU A 159 2.63 -10.25 4.78
N ALA A 160 3.54 -10.60 3.86
CA ALA A 160 3.26 -10.57 2.43
C ALA A 160 2.16 -11.59 2.04
N ALA A 161 2.15 -12.78 2.63
CA ALA A 161 1.08 -13.76 2.43
C ALA A 161 -0.27 -13.21 2.91
N ALA A 162 -0.32 -12.61 4.09
CA ALA A 162 -1.52 -11.97 4.62
C ALA A 162 -1.98 -10.78 3.75
N ALA A 163 -1.04 -9.95 3.27
CA ALA A 163 -1.33 -8.82 2.39
C ALA A 163 -1.93 -9.27 1.04
N LEU A 164 -1.43 -10.36 0.46
CA LEU A 164 -1.88 -10.87 -0.83
C LEU A 164 -3.05 -11.87 -0.76
N GLY A 165 -3.51 -12.21 0.45
CA GLY A 165 -4.54 -13.23 0.66
C GLY A 165 -4.11 -14.60 0.14
N LEU A 166 -2.82 -14.95 0.34
CA LEU A 166 -2.23 -16.21 -0.10
C LEU A 166 -1.88 -17.10 1.10
N SER A 167 -1.86 -18.43 0.87
CA SER A 167 -1.19 -19.33 1.82
C SER A 167 0.32 -19.09 1.77
N HIS A 168 1.03 -19.43 2.85
CA HIS A 168 2.48 -19.30 2.92
C HIS A 168 3.21 -20.06 1.79
N GLY A 169 2.72 -21.27 1.43
CA GLY A 169 3.24 -22.05 0.32
C GLY A 169 3.01 -21.37 -1.04
N SER A 170 1.82 -20.80 -1.24
CA SER A 170 1.48 -20.06 -2.48
C SER A 170 2.32 -18.80 -2.62
N LEU A 171 2.59 -18.09 -1.51
CA LEU A 171 3.48 -16.94 -1.53
C LEU A 171 4.91 -17.34 -1.90
N LYS A 172 5.48 -18.36 -1.23
CA LYS A 172 6.85 -18.83 -1.54
C LYS A 172 7.00 -19.19 -3.02
N MET A 173 6.01 -19.86 -3.59
CA MET A 173 6.02 -20.21 -5.00
C MET A 173 5.89 -18.97 -5.91
N SER A 174 5.04 -18.00 -5.56
CA SER A 174 4.89 -16.75 -6.31
C SER A 174 6.19 -15.93 -6.27
N LEU A 175 6.82 -15.84 -5.11
CA LEU A 175 8.08 -15.14 -4.90
C LEU A 175 9.22 -15.79 -5.68
N TRP A 176 9.35 -17.12 -5.59
CA TRP A 176 10.37 -17.86 -6.34
C TRP A 176 10.22 -17.67 -7.86
N ARG A 177 8.99 -17.83 -8.40
CA ARG A 177 8.73 -17.63 -9.84
C ARG A 177 8.94 -16.19 -10.27
N GLY A 178 8.56 -15.23 -9.43
CA GLY A 178 8.75 -13.82 -9.69
C GLY A 178 10.23 -13.43 -9.76
N ARG A 179 11.04 -13.88 -8.79
CA ARG A 179 12.48 -13.64 -8.76
C ARG A 179 13.19 -14.31 -9.95
N GLU A 180 12.79 -15.54 -10.29
CA GLU A 180 13.39 -16.28 -11.41
C GLU A 180 13.15 -15.58 -12.76
N ARG A 181 11.89 -15.15 -13.00
CA ARG A 181 11.56 -14.38 -14.21
C ARG A 181 12.28 -13.04 -14.24
N PHE A 182 12.29 -12.33 -13.13
CA PHE A 182 13.00 -11.06 -13.02
C PHE A 182 14.48 -11.21 -13.38
N ARG A 183 15.15 -12.22 -12.84
CA ARG A 183 16.57 -12.50 -13.12
C ARG A 183 16.79 -12.80 -14.61
N GLN A 184 15.94 -13.63 -15.22
CA GLN A 184 16.07 -13.99 -16.64
C GLN A 184 15.93 -12.77 -17.54
N GLU A 185 14.95 -11.90 -17.29
CA GLU A 185 14.74 -10.69 -18.09
C GLU A 185 15.85 -9.66 -17.84
N TYR A 186 16.28 -9.49 -16.59
CA TYR A 186 17.39 -8.59 -16.25
C TYR A 186 18.70 -8.98 -16.95
N GLN A 187 19.01 -10.28 -17.02
CA GLN A 187 20.17 -10.78 -17.76
C GLN A 187 20.04 -10.57 -19.29
N ARG A 188 18.85 -10.66 -19.83
CA ARG A 188 18.59 -10.38 -21.27
C ARG A 188 18.78 -8.92 -21.64
N GLU A 189 18.43 -8.02 -20.75
CA GLU A 189 18.60 -6.58 -20.97
C GLU A 189 20.05 -6.10 -20.74
N GLY A 190 20.99 -7.00 -20.46
CA GLY A 190 22.40 -6.66 -20.26
C GLY A 190 22.70 -6.16 -18.86
N GLY A 191 21.87 -6.55 -17.88
CA GLY A 191 22.16 -6.32 -16.47
C GLY A 191 23.51 -6.90 -16.09
N ALA A 192 24.39 -6.08 -15.51
CA ALA A 192 25.75 -6.44 -15.17
C ALA A 192 25.83 -7.69 -14.28
N GLU A 193 26.78 -8.57 -14.57
CA GLU A 193 27.24 -9.63 -13.67
C GLU A 193 27.81 -9.05 -12.38
#